data_246274b82cd21c41b04a83b03438a103
#
_entry.id   246274b82cd21c41b04a83b03438a103
#
_cell.length_a   1.000
_cell.length_b   1.000
_cell.length_c   1.000
_cell.angle_alpha   90.00
_cell.angle_beta   90.00
_cell.angle_gamma   90.00
#
_symmetry.space_group_name_H-M   'P 1'
#
loop_
_entity.id
_entity.type
_entity.pdbx_description
1 polymer ?
#
loop_
_entity_poly.entity_id
_entity_poly.type
_entity_poly.pdbx_seq_one_letter_code
_entity_poly.pdbx_strand_id
1 'polypeptide(L)'
;DFRLFTMDNVAEEIAFRARVIRDCDTKPVIAHAWGGGAITCAQLGGMAFDDWKNAKVFDKWGFSAFPRDAKSASTLAMGCDATRCAADGKEFWQSELTAGMWGTGLHQGGRMDDDTFLNLSLESIRHGAKGLLYWQFRKERFGAEFGGYAMTDYDGGPTNLSRCAGRLGEMLKRNGDVLSAGALPRAEVAVLFSIRSYLAVWLSNGRHENKAAIDAVNGYYRVLWEENIPVDILHEEFFGDLSGYRLIILPCACAVSPAFAEALKTYIAGGGTVLSDPYFGAFDKDMQLSYAVPGYGFAEIFGAREDDIREGDAREIVYRSETHRVTGLLMNETFRDVAADALATYADGTPAILSHKWGRGRAILSGVSLGNSCAEGALISDDILADGQNRQSTLARRVVLDLCADCGVRPNPCDAPGVKASVYETDDGNGCVILINSAAEPAEGRVRLNASYAACSEELGAPHASLADNALRFRLAPHESAVVRLLAKR
;
A
#
# COMPACT_ATOMS: atom_id res chain seq x y z
N ASP A 1 -9.76 21.98 11.09
CA ASP A 1 -10.45 21.69 12.37
C ASP A 1 -11.79 20.98 12.20
N PHE A 2 -12.72 21.51 11.38
CA PHE A 2 -14.05 20.88 11.22
C PHE A 2 -13.98 19.43 10.75
N ARG A 3 -13.12 19.10 9.79
CA ARG A 3 -12.96 17.71 9.29
C ARG A 3 -12.35 16.79 10.33
N LEU A 4 -11.32 17.25 11.04
CA LEU A 4 -10.72 16.47 12.13
C LEU A 4 -11.73 16.23 13.26
N PHE A 5 -12.49 17.27 13.64
CA PHE A 5 -13.60 17.13 14.60
C PHE A 5 -14.63 16.10 14.12
N THR A 6 -14.97 16.09 12.82
CA THR A 6 -15.93 15.11 12.28
C THR A 6 -15.36 13.69 12.34
N MET A 7 -14.06 13.51 12.11
CA MET A 7 -13.38 12.20 12.27
C MET A 7 -13.47 11.71 13.72
N ASP A 8 -13.21 12.59 14.69
CA ASP A 8 -13.34 12.25 16.11
C ASP A 8 -14.78 11.88 16.46
N ASN A 9 -15.75 12.66 15.98
CA ASN A 9 -17.17 12.41 16.24
C ASN A 9 -17.65 11.08 15.60
N VAL A 10 -17.19 10.73 14.42
CA VAL A 10 -17.45 9.41 13.79
C VAL A 10 -16.86 8.30 14.65
N ALA A 11 -15.61 8.44 15.10
CA ALA A 11 -14.97 7.44 15.96
C ALA A 11 -15.71 7.26 17.30
N GLU A 12 -16.20 8.33 17.90
CA GLU A 12 -17.01 8.28 19.13
C GLU A 12 -18.36 7.58 18.92
N GLU A 13 -19.04 7.87 17.81
CA GLU A 13 -20.31 7.23 17.45
C GLU A 13 -20.15 5.72 17.25
N ILE A 14 -19.15 5.28 16.51
CA ILE A 14 -18.90 3.85 16.32
C ILE A 14 -18.44 3.17 17.61
N ALA A 15 -17.71 3.87 18.48
CA ALA A 15 -17.35 3.38 19.81
C ALA A 15 -18.59 3.17 20.68
N PHE A 16 -19.55 4.08 20.62
CA PHE A 16 -20.84 3.92 21.31
C PHE A 16 -21.58 2.66 20.81
N ARG A 17 -21.70 2.48 19.50
CA ARG A 17 -22.35 1.30 18.89
C ARG A 17 -21.68 0.00 19.30
N ALA A 18 -20.34 -0.04 19.26
CA ALA A 18 -19.58 -1.22 19.67
C ALA A 18 -19.79 -1.56 21.15
N ARG A 19 -19.90 -0.55 22.05
CA ARG A 19 -20.25 -0.80 23.47
C ARG A 19 -21.63 -1.44 23.59
N VAL A 20 -22.66 -0.87 22.92
CA VAL A 20 -24.02 -1.42 22.97
C VAL A 20 -24.06 -2.87 22.51
N ILE A 21 -23.30 -3.23 21.46
CA ILE A 21 -23.22 -4.63 20.99
C ILE A 21 -22.57 -5.50 22.08
N ARG A 22 -21.46 -5.06 22.67
CA ARG A 22 -20.75 -5.81 23.73
C ARG A 22 -21.53 -5.98 25.01
N ASP A 23 -22.44 -5.07 25.30
CA ASP A 23 -23.36 -5.21 26.44
C ASP A 23 -24.39 -6.34 26.21
N CYS A 24 -24.62 -6.73 24.94
CA CYS A 24 -25.59 -7.73 24.56
C CYS A 24 -24.96 -9.06 24.07
N ASP A 25 -23.71 -9.04 23.60
CA ASP A 25 -23.05 -10.23 23.03
C ASP A 25 -21.55 -10.22 23.37
N THR A 26 -21.00 -11.39 23.62
CA THR A 26 -19.56 -11.60 23.92
C THR A 26 -18.73 -11.92 22.69
N LYS A 27 -19.33 -12.02 21.51
CA LYS A 27 -18.60 -12.31 20.28
C LYS A 27 -17.74 -11.12 19.85
N PRO A 28 -16.61 -11.39 19.15
CA PRO A 28 -15.79 -10.33 18.60
C PRO A 28 -16.60 -9.43 17.66
N VAL A 29 -16.40 -8.11 17.82
CA VAL A 29 -17.03 -7.10 16.95
C VAL A 29 -16.05 -6.74 15.85
N ILE A 30 -16.46 -6.92 14.62
CA ILE A 30 -15.72 -6.53 13.42
C ILE A 30 -16.46 -5.44 12.67
N ALA A 31 -15.72 -4.51 12.11
CA ALA A 31 -16.23 -3.58 11.12
C ALA A 31 -15.19 -3.36 10.01
N HIS A 32 -15.60 -2.70 8.94
CA HIS A 32 -14.72 -2.38 7.84
C HIS A 32 -14.93 -0.95 7.31
N ALA A 33 -13.89 -0.43 6.68
CA ALA A 33 -13.97 0.76 5.85
C ALA A 33 -14.59 0.42 4.49
N TRP A 34 -15.53 1.26 4.04
CA TRP A 34 -16.04 1.19 2.68
C TRP A 34 -14.98 1.68 1.68
N GLY A 35 -14.92 1.05 0.49
CA GLY A 35 -14.11 1.53 -0.62
C GLY A 35 -12.58 1.46 -0.39
N GLY A 36 -12.10 0.66 0.57
CA GLY A 36 -10.67 0.48 0.84
C GLY A 36 -10.08 1.46 1.84
N GLY A 37 -10.93 2.22 2.54
CA GLY A 37 -10.49 3.20 3.52
C GLY A 37 -10.04 4.54 2.91
N ALA A 38 -9.60 5.43 3.75
CA ALA A 38 -9.22 6.79 3.36
C ALA A 38 -8.04 6.83 2.38
N ILE A 39 -7.14 5.85 2.44
CA ILE A 39 -5.94 5.81 1.61
C ILE A 39 -6.22 5.40 0.15
N THR A 40 -7.29 4.67 -0.09
CA THR A 40 -7.64 4.21 -1.45
C THR A 40 -8.87 4.90 -2.01
N CYS A 41 -9.65 5.57 -1.16
CA CYS A 41 -10.85 6.30 -1.54
C CYS A 41 -10.77 7.76 -1.11
N ALA A 42 -10.46 8.65 -2.05
CA ALA A 42 -10.32 10.08 -1.81
C ALA A 42 -11.59 10.71 -1.21
N GLN A 43 -12.77 10.21 -1.57
CA GLN A 43 -14.04 10.71 -1.03
C GLN A 43 -14.18 10.43 0.47
N LEU A 44 -13.72 9.27 0.95
CA LEU A 44 -13.82 8.92 2.37
C LEU A 44 -13.02 9.87 3.27
N GLY A 45 -11.79 10.19 2.91
CA GLY A 45 -11.02 11.18 3.65
C GLY A 45 -11.70 12.55 3.65
N GLY A 46 -12.21 12.97 2.48
CA GLY A 46 -13.02 14.19 2.37
C GLY A 46 -14.33 14.15 3.18
N MET A 47 -14.90 13.00 3.42
CA MET A 47 -16.06 12.76 4.28
C MET A 47 -15.70 12.59 5.76
N ALA A 48 -14.45 12.82 6.13
CA ALA A 48 -13.95 12.74 7.51
C ALA A 48 -13.92 11.32 8.07
N PHE A 49 -13.30 10.41 7.34
CA PHE A 49 -13.06 9.04 7.77
C PHE A 49 -11.56 8.81 8.08
N ASP A 50 -11.27 8.16 9.21
CA ASP A 50 -9.92 7.84 9.65
C ASP A 50 -9.87 6.40 10.13
N ASP A 51 -9.23 5.55 9.34
CA ASP A 51 -9.16 4.11 9.59
C ASP A 51 -8.44 3.79 10.92
N TRP A 52 -7.37 4.52 11.26
CA TRP A 52 -6.61 4.27 12.48
C TRP A 52 -7.40 4.61 13.74
N LYS A 53 -8.19 5.68 13.71
CA LYS A 53 -9.11 6.03 14.82
C LYS A 53 -10.20 4.99 14.96
N ASN A 54 -10.82 4.61 13.84
CA ASN A 54 -11.95 3.69 13.81
C ASN A 54 -11.55 2.26 14.19
N ALA A 55 -10.42 1.76 13.71
CA ALA A 55 -9.93 0.42 13.99
C ALA A 55 -9.70 0.15 15.48
N LYS A 56 -9.36 1.17 16.27
CA LYS A 56 -9.13 1.02 17.73
C LYS A 56 -10.33 0.48 18.48
N VAL A 57 -11.51 0.76 17.98
CA VAL A 57 -12.79 0.42 18.62
C VAL A 57 -13.13 -1.06 18.52
N PHE A 58 -12.69 -1.72 17.48
CA PHE A 58 -13.11 -3.07 17.13
C PHE A 58 -12.07 -4.13 17.49
N ASP A 59 -12.54 -5.37 17.62
CA ASP A 59 -11.68 -6.53 17.89
C ASP A 59 -10.92 -6.96 16.64
N LYS A 60 -11.51 -6.71 15.47
CA LYS A 60 -10.92 -6.93 14.14
C LYS A 60 -11.30 -5.77 13.24
N TRP A 61 -10.41 -5.42 12.33
CA TRP A 61 -10.64 -4.35 11.36
C TRP A 61 -10.55 -4.87 9.94
N GLY A 62 -11.32 -4.29 9.03
CA GLY A 62 -11.32 -4.72 7.65
C GLY A 62 -11.57 -3.57 6.68
N PHE A 63 -11.59 -3.90 5.40
CA PHE A 63 -11.98 -2.98 4.35
C PHE A 63 -12.70 -3.68 3.21
N SER A 64 -13.44 -2.92 2.41
CA SER A 64 -14.07 -3.41 1.19
C SER A 64 -13.24 -3.04 -0.03
N ALA A 65 -13.15 -3.94 -1.01
CA ALA A 65 -12.43 -3.73 -2.25
C ALA A 65 -13.15 -4.36 -3.45
N PHE A 66 -13.32 -3.56 -4.49
CA PHE A 66 -13.93 -3.98 -5.76
C PHE A 66 -12.99 -3.70 -6.93
N PRO A 67 -11.78 -4.31 -6.93
CA PRO A 67 -10.86 -4.13 -8.04
C PRO A 67 -11.47 -4.69 -9.34
N ARG A 68 -11.30 -3.95 -10.43
CA ARG A 68 -11.94 -4.28 -11.72
C ARG A 68 -11.14 -5.26 -12.56
N ASP A 69 -9.85 -5.35 -12.30
CA ASP A 69 -8.94 -6.24 -13.02
C ASP A 69 -7.66 -6.50 -12.21
N ALA A 70 -6.79 -7.36 -12.72
CA ALA A 70 -5.49 -7.65 -12.11
C ALA A 70 -4.54 -6.43 -12.06
N LYS A 71 -4.80 -5.37 -12.84
CA LYS A 71 -4.00 -4.13 -12.82
C LYS A 71 -4.23 -3.32 -11.54
N SER A 72 -5.31 -3.61 -10.85
CA SER A 72 -5.67 -3.00 -9.56
C SER A 72 -4.96 -3.62 -8.35
N ALA A 73 -4.09 -4.59 -8.56
CA ALA A 73 -3.51 -5.37 -7.47
C ALA A 73 -2.61 -4.54 -6.53
N SER A 74 -1.89 -3.55 -7.04
CA SER A 74 -1.06 -2.67 -6.18
C SER A 74 -1.91 -1.82 -5.23
N THR A 75 -3.06 -1.34 -5.68
CA THR A 75 -3.98 -0.55 -4.85
C THR A 75 -4.71 -1.44 -3.83
N LEU A 76 -5.09 -2.67 -4.22
CA LEU A 76 -5.61 -3.67 -3.28
C LEU A 76 -4.57 -3.98 -2.21
N ALA A 77 -3.32 -4.23 -2.59
CA ALA A 77 -2.21 -4.49 -1.69
C ALA A 77 -1.97 -3.32 -0.72
N MET A 78 -1.98 -2.07 -1.22
CA MET A 78 -1.86 -0.87 -0.39
C MET A 78 -3.00 -0.77 0.63
N GLY A 79 -4.23 -1.06 0.22
CA GLY A 79 -5.38 -1.13 1.12
C GLY A 79 -5.22 -2.20 2.20
N CYS A 80 -4.70 -3.38 1.84
CA CYS A 80 -4.38 -4.45 2.79
C CYS A 80 -3.34 -4.00 3.83
N ASP A 81 -2.21 -3.44 3.39
CA ASP A 81 -1.16 -3.00 4.30
C ASP A 81 -1.61 -1.82 5.18
N ALA A 82 -2.36 -0.86 4.64
CA ALA A 82 -2.93 0.22 5.42
C ALA A 82 -3.91 -0.30 6.49
N THR A 83 -4.77 -1.25 6.11
CA THR A 83 -5.73 -1.87 7.04
C THR A 83 -5.03 -2.69 8.13
N ARG A 84 -3.98 -3.44 7.76
CA ARG A 84 -3.12 -4.17 8.69
C ARG A 84 -2.44 -3.22 9.69
N CYS A 85 -1.89 -2.10 9.20
CA CYS A 85 -1.27 -1.09 10.06
C CYS A 85 -2.29 -0.39 10.96
N ALA A 86 -3.48 -0.05 10.46
CA ALA A 86 -4.55 0.54 11.24
C ALA A 86 -5.10 -0.43 12.31
N ALA A 87 -5.10 -1.74 12.02
CA ALA A 87 -5.52 -2.77 12.98
C ALA A 87 -4.58 -2.91 14.18
N ASP A 88 -3.33 -2.43 14.08
CA ASP A 88 -2.36 -2.34 15.18
C ASP A 88 -2.20 -3.65 15.94
N GLY A 89 -1.75 -4.70 15.23
CA GLY A 89 -1.53 -6.04 15.78
C GLY A 89 -2.77 -6.92 15.94
N LYS A 90 -3.97 -6.37 15.73
CA LYS A 90 -5.20 -7.16 15.64
C LYS A 90 -5.31 -7.82 14.26
N GLU A 91 -6.17 -8.83 14.15
CA GLU A 91 -6.47 -9.41 12.84
C GLU A 91 -7.12 -8.38 11.91
N PHE A 92 -6.60 -8.28 10.70
CA PHE A 92 -7.34 -7.60 9.65
C PHE A 92 -8.03 -8.61 8.72
N TRP A 93 -9.19 -8.21 8.18
CA TRP A 93 -9.97 -9.01 7.25
C TRP A 93 -10.19 -8.25 5.95
N GLN A 94 -10.11 -8.94 4.83
CA GLN A 94 -10.71 -8.50 3.60
C GLN A 94 -12.22 -8.69 3.73
N SER A 95 -12.89 -7.71 4.32
CA SER A 95 -14.26 -7.87 4.82
C SER A 95 -15.31 -7.79 3.73
N GLU A 96 -14.94 -7.30 2.56
CA GLU A 96 -15.79 -7.30 1.40
C GLU A 96 -14.91 -7.25 0.14
N LEU A 97 -14.79 -8.38 -0.53
CA LEU A 97 -14.08 -8.51 -1.80
C LEU A 97 -15.08 -8.86 -2.90
N THR A 98 -14.91 -8.27 -4.07
CA THR A 98 -15.76 -8.63 -5.21
C THR A 98 -15.70 -10.13 -5.49
N ALA A 99 -16.86 -10.79 -5.54
CA ALA A 99 -16.94 -12.20 -5.90
C ALA A 99 -17.02 -12.40 -7.41
N GLY A 100 -17.72 -11.51 -8.09
CA GLY A 100 -17.83 -11.47 -9.55
C GLY A 100 -17.54 -10.10 -10.10
N MET A 101 -17.67 -9.91 -11.40
CA MET A 101 -17.49 -8.59 -11.99
C MET A 101 -18.60 -7.65 -11.54
N TRP A 102 -18.21 -6.38 -11.39
CA TRP A 102 -19.17 -5.34 -11.07
C TRP A 102 -20.24 -5.25 -12.16
N GLY A 103 -21.44 -4.93 -11.74
CA GLY A 103 -22.55 -4.71 -12.65
C GLY A 103 -23.65 -3.95 -11.93
N THR A 104 -24.17 -2.95 -12.58
CA THR A 104 -25.35 -2.20 -12.13
C THR A 104 -26.35 -2.17 -13.27
N GLY A 105 -27.48 -2.81 -13.08
CA GLY A 105 -28.50 -2.87 -14.10
C GLY A 105 -28.01 -3.54 -15.40
N LEU A 106 -28.12 -2.84 -16.50
CA LEU A 106 -27.68 -3.32 -17.82
C LEU A 106 -26.19 -3.06 -18.11
N HIS A 107 -25.51 -2.32 -17.25
CA HIS A 107 -24.07 -2.14 -17.32
C HIS A 107 -23.38 -3.28 -16.63
N GLN A 108 -22.73 -4.14 -17.40
CA GLN A 108 -21.94 -5.24 -16.89
C GLN A 108 -20.47 -4.96 -17.18
N GLY A 109 -19.64 -4.90 -16.17
CA GLY A 109 -18.19 -5.00 -16.32
C GLY A 109 -17.85 -6.37 -16.91
N GLY A 110 -16.73 -6.58 -17.53
CA GLY A 110 -16.34 -7.85 -18.13
C GLY A 110 -16.63 -9.09 -17.26
N ARG A 111 -16.12 -10.23 -17.64
CA ARG A 111 -16.24 -11.46 -16.86
C ARG A 111 -15.04 -11.60 -15.94
N MET A 112 -15.25 -11.88 -14.67
CA MET A 112 -14.19 -12.34 -13.78
C MET A 112 -13.91 -13.83 -14.09
N ASP A 113 -12.67 -14.14 -14.42
CA ASP A 113 -12.20 -15.51 -14.56
C ASP A 113 -11.64 -16.06 -13.24
N ASP A 114 -11.32 -17.35 -13.25
CA ASP A 114 -10.80 -18.05 -12.08
C ASP A 114 -9.44 -17.47 -11.63
N ASP A 115 -8.59 -17.10 -12.59
CA ASP A 115 -7.24 -16.59 -12.30
C ASP A 115 -7.31 -15.21 -11.64
N THR A 116 -8.14 -14.30 -12.16
CA THR A 116 -8.36 -12.99 -11.54
C THR A 116 -8.94 -13.14 -10.13
N PHE A 117 -9.92 -14.03 -9.94
CA PHE A 117 -10.50 -14.31 -8.62
C PHE A 117 -9.46 -14.80 -7.62
N LEU A 118 -8.62 -15.76 -8.02
CA LEU A 118 -7.55 -16.30 -7.18
C LEU A 118 -6.47 -15.26 -6.91
N ASN A 119 -6.05 -14.50 -7.93
CA ASN A 119 -5.06 -13.44 -7.77
C ASN A 119 -5.49 -12.42 -6.72
N LEU A 120 -6.70 -11.89 -6.79
CA LEU A 120 -7.21 -10.90 -5.84
C LEU A 120 -7.34 -11.48 -4.43
N SER A 121 -7.83 -12.72 -4.33
CA SER A 121 -7.99 -13.41 -3.04
C SER A 121 -6.64 -13.69 -2.38
N LEU A 122 -5.68 -14.22 -3.13
CA LEU A 122 -4.35 -14.52 -2.63
C LEU A 122 -3.52 -13.26 -2.38
N GLU A 123 -3.75 -12.18 -3.14
CA GLU A 123 -3.14 -10.88 -2.84
C GLU A 123 -3.53 -10.40 -1.44
N SER A 124 -4.79 -10.48 -1.06
CA SER A 124 -5.23 -10.14 0.29
C SER A 124 -4.56 -11.03 1.35
N ILE A 125 -4.49 -12.34 1.12
CA ILE A 125 -3.87 -13.28 2.06
C ILE A 125 -2.37 -12.99 2.19
N ARG A 126 -1.64 -12.80 1.08
CA ARG A 126 -0.20 -12.58 1.13
C ARG A 126 0.21 -11.27 1.83
N HIS A 127 -0.73 -10.34 2.03
CA HIS A 127 -0.58 -9.15 2.86
C HIS A 127 -1.10 -9.33 4.30
N GLY A 128 -1.50 -10.55 4.69
CA GLY A 128 -1.82 -10.90 6.07
C GLY A 128 -3.30 -10.95 6.42
N ALA A 129 -4.22 -10.88 5.45
CA ALA A 129 -5.65 -11.05 5.72
C ALA A 129 -5.93 -12.40 6.37
N LYS A 130 -6.64 -12.40 7.50
CA LYS A 130 -7.04 -13.60 8.26
C LYS A 130 -8.47 -14.04 7.96
N GLY A 131 -9.19 -13.29 7.14
CA GLY A 131 -10.53 -13.62 6.66
C GLY A 131 -10.82 -12.98 5.32
N LEU A 132 -11.57 -13.69 4.50
CA LEU A 132 -12.07 -13.22 3.20
C LEU A 132 -13.60 -13.33 3.21
N LEU A 133 -14.28 -12.22 3.02
CA LEU A 133 -15.72 -12.17 2.82
C LEU A 133 -15.97 -11.60 1.42
N TYR A 134 -16.92 -12.20 0.72
CA TYR A 134 -17.17 -11.84 -0.67
C TYR A 134 -18.52 -11.16 -0.85
N TRP A 135 -18.55 -10.11 -1.61
CA TRP A 135 -19.75 -9.50 -2.13
C TRP A 135 -19.91 -9.95 -3.59
N GLN A 136 -20.90 -10.79 -3.94
CA GLN A 136 -21.86 -11.43 -3.08
C GLN A 136 -22.06 -12.92 -3.48
N PHE A 137 -22.81 -13.68 -2.66
CA PHE A 137 -23.00 -15.10 -2.92
C PHE A 137 -23.87 -15.36 -4.15
N ARG A 138 -25.06 -14.70 -4.23
CA ARG A 138 -26.03 -14.93 -5.31
C ARG A 138 -26.46 -13.62 -5.96
N LYS A 139 -26.60 -13.63 -7.29
CA LYS A 139 -27.05 -12.48 -8.08
C LYS A 139 -28.39 -11.92 -7.58
N GLU A 140 -28.42 -10.63 -7.37
CA GLU A 140 -29.67 -9.92 -7.09
C GLU A 140 -30.58 -9.88 -8.31
N ARG A 141 -31.88 -9.99 -8.06
CA ARG A 141 -32.89 -9.99 -9.12
C ARG A 141 -33.51 -8.62 -9.37
N PHE A 142 -33.29 -7.69 -8.47
CA PHE A 142 -33.74 -6.30 -8.56
C PHE A 142 -32.84 -5.41 -7.67
N GLY A 143 -32.99 -4.09 -7.81
CA GLY A 143 -32.14 -3.14 -7.09
C GLY A 143 -31.08 -2.53 -8.00
N ALA A 144 -30.21 -1.70 -7.45
CA ALA A 144 -29.17 -1.00 -8.22
C ALA A 144 -28.08 -1.94 -8.75
N GLU A 145 -27.83 -3.05 -8.06
CA GLU A 145 -26.76 -4.01 -8.34
C GLU A 145 -27.22 -5.32 -8.95
N PHE A 146 -28.44 -5.33 -9.53
CA PHE A 146 -28.97 -6.56 -10.09
C PHE A 146 -28.04 -7.14 -11.19
N GLY A 147 -27.77 -8.44 -11.09
CA GLY A 147 -26.96 -9.18 -12.04
C GLY A 147 -25.44 -9.10 -11.83
N GLY A 148 -24.95 -8.19 -10.95
CA GLY A 148 -23.54 -7.99 -10.70
C GLY A 148 -22.97 -8.75 -9.48
N TYR A 149 -21.66 -8.67 -9.32
CA TYR A 149 -20.81 -9.04 -8.18
C TYR A 149 -20.90 -10.50 -7.68
N ALA A 150 -21.82 -11.31 -8.17
CA ALA A 150 -22.16 -12.57 -7.53
C ALA A 150 -21.26 -13.75 -7.91
N MET A 151 -21.07 -14.64 -6.94
CA MET A 151 -20.35 -15.89 -7.06
C MET A 151 -21.18 -17.00 -7.72
N THR A 152 -22.50 -17.02 -7.47
CA THR A 152 -23.44 -18.00 -8.02
C THR A 152 -24.46 -17.33 -8.94
N ASP A 153 -25.24 -18.15 -9.71
CA ASP A 153 -26.23 -17.61 -10.63
C ASP A 153 -27.54 -17.20 -9.92
N TYR A 154 -28.53 -16.70 -10.68
CA TYR A 154 -29.83 -16.22 -10.18
C TYR A 154 -30.63 -17.27 -9.41
N ASP A 155 -30.50 -18.53 -9.78
CA ASP A 155 -31.11 -19.66 -9.08
C ASP A 155 -30.31 -20.20 -7.90
N GLY A 156 -29.10 -19.63 -7.68
CA GLY A 156 -28.12 -20.10 -6.70
C GLY A 156 -27.28 -21.29 -7.21
N GLY A 157 -27.42 -21.64 -8.48
CA GLY A 157 -26.68 -22.72 -9.11
C GLY A 157 -25.17 -22.43 -9.18
N PRO A 158 -24.32 -23.46 -9.19
CA PRO A 158 -22.88 -23.32 -9.17
C PRO A 158 -22.34 -22.75 -10.49
N THR A 159 -21.46 -21.77 -10.39
CA THR A 159 -20.69 -21.19 -11.49
C THR A 159 -19.24 -21.67 -11.45
N ASN A 160 -18.41 -21.26 -12.42
CA ASN A 160 -16.96 -21.47 -12.33
C ASN A 160 -16.38 -20.79 -11.10
N LEU A 161 -16.81 -19.57 -10.79
CA LEU A 161 -16.31 -18.81 -9.63
C LEU A 161 -16.64 -19.49 -8.30
N SER A 162 -17.87 -20.02 -8.13
CA SER A 162 -18.20 -20.74 -6.90
C SER A 162 -17.40 -22.04 -6.74
N ARG A 163 -17.09 -22.73 -7.83
CA ARG A 163 -16.19 -23.90 -7.81
C ARG A 163 -14.74 -23.48 -7.51
N CYS A 164 -14.30 -22.37 -8.07
CA CYS A 164 -12.98 -21.79 -7.79
C CYS A 164 -12.84 -21.39 -6.31
N ALA A 165 -13.85 -20.71 -5.76
CA ALA A 165 -13.91 -20.37 -4.35
C ALA A 165 -13.91 -21.63 -3.45
N GLY A 166 -14.55 -22.71 -3.90
CA GLY A 166 -14.50 -24.01 -3.22
C GLY A 166 -13.08 -24.58 -3.15
N ARG A 167 -12.33 -24.54 -4.27
CA ARG A 167 -10.91 -24.97 -4.28
C ARG A 167 -10.04 -24.13 -3.36
N LEU A 168 -10.22 -22.79 -3.38
CA LEU A 168 -9.54 -21.87 -2.47
C LEU A 168 -9.88 -22.20 -1.01
N GLY A 169 -11.16 -22.42 -0.69
CA GLY A 169 -11.61 -22.76 0.67
C GLY A 169 -11.03 -24.07 1.18
N GLU A 170 -10.92 -25.09 0.35
CA GLU A 170 -10.27 -26.36 0.71
C GLU A 170 -8.78 -26.19 0.94
N MET A 171 -8.09 -25.39 0.13
CA MET A 171 -6.69 -25.05 0.34
C MET A 171 -6.50 -24.32 1.68
N LEU A 172 -7.32 -23.30 1.96
CA LEU A 172 -7.25 -22.55 3.21
C LEU A 172 -7.51 -23.44 4.43
N LYS A 173 -8.45 -24.39 4.33
CA LYS A 173 -8.74 -25.36 5.38
C LYS A 173 -7.55 -26.28 5.67
N ARG A 174 -6.87 -26.76 4.64
CA ARG A 174 -5.68 -27.63 4.80
C ARG A 174 -4.46 -26.90 5.36
N ASN A 175 -4.33 -25.60 5.08
CA ASN A 175 -3.17 -24.78 5.44
C ASN A 175 -3.48 -23.72 6.51
N GLY A 176 -4.64 -23.82 7.16
CA GLY A 176 -5.09 -22.84 8.14
C GLY A 176 -4.15 -22.71 9.34
N ASP A 177 -3.51 -23.78 9.75
CA ASP A 177 -2.48 -23.80 10.78
C ASP A 177 -1.32 -22.85 10.47
N VAL A 178 -0.78 -22.90 9.23
CA VAL A 178 0.33 -22.05 8.82
C VAL A 178 -0.14 -20.63 8.46
N LEU A 179 -1.23 -20.48 7.70
CA LEU A 179 -1.70 -19.17 7.24
C LEU A 179 -2.31 -18.32 8.36
N SER A 180 -2.87 -18.98 9.41
CA SER A 180 -3.42 -18.29 10.59
C SER A 180 -2.32 -17.89 11.58
N ALA A 181 -1.43 -18.82 11.95
CA ALA A 181 -0.39 -18.60 12.95
C ALA A 181 0.92 -18.05 12.39
N GLY A 182 1.18 -18.26 11.09
CA GLY A 182 2.43 -17.84 10.46
C GLY A 182 2.56 -16.34 10.37
N ALA A 183 3.79 -15.86 10.56
CA ALA A 183 4.17 -14.46 10.43
C ALA A 183 4.70 -14.15 9.02
N LEU A 184 4.39 -12.96 8.55
CA LEU A 184 5.02 -12.34 7.38
C LEU A 184 6.32 -11.63 7.79
N PRO A 185 7.28 -11.46 6.87
CA PRO A 185 8.46 -10.65 7.13
C PRO A 185 8.08 -9.24 7.58
N ARG A 186 8.77 -8.74 8.62
CA ARG A 186 8.59 -7.36 9.08
C ARG A 186 9.02 -6.38 7.99
N ALA A 187 8.25 -5.32 7.78
CA ALA A 187 8.62 -4.23 6.88
C ALA A 187 9.83 -3.45 7.44
N GLU A 188 10.77 -3.15 6.56
CA GLU A 188 11.93 -2.28 6.83
C GLU A 188 11.78 -0.92 6.13
N VAL A 189 10.73 -0.76 5.31
CA VAL A 189 10.35 0.48 4.63
C VAL A 189 8.96 0.88 5.08
N ALA A 190 8.78 2.16 5.34
CA ALA A 190 7.48 2.73 5.63
C ALA A 190 7.16 3.90 4.71
N VAL A 191 5.88 4.07 4.39
CA VAL A 191 5.36 5.19 3.60
C VAL A 191 4.34 5.93 4.45
N LEU A 192 4.52 7.22 4.61
CA LEU A 192 3.60 8.06 5.40
C LEU A 192 2.30 8.32 4.63
N PHE A 193 1.18 8.12 5.31
CA PHE A 193 -0.12 8.69 4.94
C PHE A 193 -0.52 9.73 5.99
N SER A 194 -0.41 11.00 5.62
CA SER A 194 -0.80 12.11 6.50
C SER A 194 -2.22 12.57 6.18
N ILE A 195 -3.13 12.42 7.11
CA ILE A 195 -4.51 12.94 7.02
C ILE A 195 -4.52 14.46 6.89
N ARG A 196 -3.61 15.17 7.56
CA ARG A 196 -3.51 16.62 7.50
C ARG A 196 -3.09 17.09 6.12
N SER A 197 -2.05 16.48 5.57
CA SER A 197 -1.62 16.75 4.19
C SER A 197 -2.69 16.41 3.17
N TYR A 198 -3.35 15.27 3.33
CA TYR A 198 -4.46 14.87 2.48
C TYR A 198 -5.59 15.92 2.50
N LEU A 199 -6.01 16.37 3.69
CA LEU A 199 -7.04 17.41 3.82
C LEU A 199 -6.59 18.75 3.25
N ALA A 200 -5.31 19.13 3.44
CA ALA A 200 -4.75 20.36 2.90
C ALA A 200 -4.82 20.37 1.36
N VAL A 201 -4.36 19.30 0.72
CA VAL A 201 -4.40 19.15 -0.73
C VAL A 201 -5.83 19.07 -1.25
N TRP A 202 -6.69 18.29 -0.59
CA TRP A 202 -8.09 18.11 -0.97
C TRP A 202 -8.90 19.41 -0.93
N LEU A 203 -8.61 20.29 0.07
CA LEU A 203 -9.28 21.59 0.24
C LEU A 203 -8.70 22.70 -0.64
N SER A 204 -7.45 22.60 -1.07
CA SER A 204 -6.68 23.68 -1.68
C SER A 204 -7.30 24.22 -2.98
N ASN A 205 -8.01 23.41 -3.74
CA ASN A 205 -8.55 23.79 -5.05
C ASN A 205 -10.05 24.07 -5.04
N GLY A 206 -10.71 24.08 -3.88
CA GLY A 206 -12.17 24.24 -3.79
C GLY A 206 -12.97 23.16 -4.54
N ARG A 207 -12.30 22.15 -5.05
CA ARG A 207 -12.86 20.99 -5.74
C ARG A 207 -12.61 19.76 -4.86
N HIS A 208 -13.66 19.08 -4.51
CA HIS A 208 -13.66 17.91 -3.62
C HIS A 208 -13.03 16.65 -4.23
N GLU A 209 -12.04 16.77 -5.14
CA GLU A 209 -11.53 15.68 -5.96
C GLU A 209 -10.01 15.66 -6.12
N ASN A 210 -9.26 16.44 -5.33
CA ASN A 210 -7.81 16.45 -5.45
C ASN A 210 -7.18 15.22 -4.78
N LYS A 211 -6.79 14.26 -5.59
CA LYS A 211 -6.20 12.97 -5.17
C LYS A 211 -4.68 13.00 -5.02
N ALA A 212 -4.04 14.12 -5.27
CA ALA A 212 -2.59 14.16 -5.43
C ALA A 212 -1.82 13.60 -4.22
N ALA A 213 -2.33 13.78 -3.00
CA ALA A 213 -1.71 13.19 -1.81
C ALA A 213 -1.83 11.65 -1.79
N ILE A 214 -2.98 11.10 -2.18
CA ILE A 214 -3.18 9.64 -2.29
C ILE A 214 -2.35 9.08 -3.44
N ASP A 215 -2.32 9.76 -4.58
CA ASP A 215 -1.54 9.35 -5.75
C ASP A 215 -0.04 9.31 -5.42
N ALA A 216 0.47 10.25 -4.63
CA ALA A 216 1.86 10.23 -4.18
C ALA A 216 2.17 9.00 -3.31
N VAL A 217 1.30 8.65 -2.36
CA VAL A 217 1.43 7.43 -1.55
C VAL A 217 1.38 6.18 -2.42
N ASN A 218 0.39 6.09 -3.32
CA ASN A 218 0.22 4.98 -4.24
C ASN A 218 1.46 4.77 -5.13
N GLY A 219 2.01 5.85 -5.68
CA GLY A 219 3.16 5.75 -6.57
C GLY A 219 4.41 5.18 -5.89
N TYR A 220 4.74 5.63 -4.68
CA TYR A 220 5.83 5.05 -3.91
C TYR A 220 5.55 3.62 -3.47
N TYR A 221 4.33 3.36 -2.99
CA TYR A 221 3.92 2.02 -2.59
C TYR A 221 4.04 1.03 -3.76
N ARG A 222 3.57 1.42 -4.94
CA ARG A 222 3.63 0.61 -6.15
C ARG A 222 5.06 0.21 -6.52
N VAL A 223 6.01 1.14 -6.49
CA VAL A 223 7.43 0.83 -6.77
C VAL A 223 7.96 -0.26 -5.84
N LEU A 224 7.66 -0.16 -4.55
CA LEU A 224 8.07 -1.14 -3.54
C LEU A 224 7.34 -2.48 -3.70
N TRP A 225 6.04 -2.45 -3.94
CA TRP A 225 5.22 -3.63 -4.16
C TRP A 225 5.65 -4.41 -5.41
N GLU A 226 6.00 -3.72 -6.50
CA GLU A 226 6.50 -4.35 -7.73
C GLU A 226 7.77 -5.18 -7.48
N GLU A 227 8.58 -4.79 -6.50
CA GLU A 227 9.81 -5.49 -6.10
C GLU A 227 9.63 -6.43 -4.89
N ASN A 228 8.40 -6.73 -4.48
CA ASN A 228 8.10 -7.53 -3.28
C ASN A 228 8.80 -7.03 -2.00
N ILE A 229 9.01 -5.73 -1.87
CA ILE A 229 9.53 -5.11 -0.64
C ILE A 229 8.35 -4.90 0.31
N PRO A 230 8.34 -5.51 1.51
CA PRO A 230 7.30 -5.29 2.49
C PRO A 230 7.24 -3.83 2.93
N VAL A 231 6.03 -3.27 3.01
CA VAL A 231 5.79 -1.87 3.34
C VAL A 231 4.80 -1.75 4.48
N ASP A 232 5.09 -0.89 5.45
CA ASP A 232 4.11 -0.40 6.40
C ASP A 232 3.60 0.98 5.99
N ILE A 233 2.31 1.22 6.16
CA ILE A 233 1.73 2.55 6.00
C ILE A 233 1.68 3.21 7.38
N LEU A 234 2.42 4.29 7.53
CA LEU A 234 2.42 5.08 8.77
C LEU A 234 1.31 6.11 8.76
N HIS A 235 0.70 6.29 9.90
CA HIS A 235 -0.18 7.42 10.17
C HIS A 235 0.50 8.43 11.09
N GLU A 236 0.37 9.72 10.82
CA GLU A 236 1.09 10.78 11.56
C GLU A 236 0.74 10.92 13.05
N GLU A 237 -0.36 10.33 13.50
CA GLU A 237 -0.77 10.33 14.92
C GLU A 237 -0.61 8.94 15.57
N PHE A 238 -0.47 7.85 14.78
CA PHE A 238 -0.44 6.47 15.26
C PHE A 238 0.78 5.71 14.70
N PHE A 239 1.94 6.34 14.69
CA PHE A 239 3.15 5.83 14.03
C PHE A 239 3.99 4.85 14.86
N GLY A 240 3.75 4.75 16.17
CA GLY A 240 4.51 3.85 17.04
C GLY A 240 6.02 4.13 17.08
N ASP A 241 6.83 3.08 17.18
CA ASP A 241 8.29 3.17 17.18
C ASP A 241 8.85 3.15 15.75
N LEU A 242 9.50 4.23 15.34
CA LEU A 242 10.10 4.39 14.01
C LEU A 242 11.45 3.68 13.88
N SER A 243 12.11 3.29 14.97
CA SER A 243 13.49 2.77 14.96
C SER A 243 13.68 1.46 14.18
N GLY A 244 12.57 0.75 13.94
CA GLY A 244 12.56 -0.49 13.17
C GLY A 244 12.67 -0.32 11.66
N TYR A 245 12.41 0.86 11.14
CA TYR A 245 12.49 1.14 9.71
C TYR A 245 13.91 1.58 9.31
N ARG A 246 14.32 1.21 8.12
CA ARG A 246 15.57 1.65 7.49
C ARG A 246 15.36 2.86 6.60
N LEU A 247 14.18 2.93 5.97
CA LEU A 247 13.76 4.02 5.10
C LEU A 247 12.32 4.41 5.41
N ILE A 248 12.07 5.70 5.64
CA ILE A 248 10.73 6.27 5.71
C ILE A 248 10.56 7.24 4.55
N ILE A 249 9.50 7.03 3.75
CA ILE A 249 9.14 7.89 2.62
C ILE A 249 7.99 8.79 3.04
N LEU A 250 8.07 10.06 2.69
CA LEU A 250 7.16 11.13 3.09
C LEU A 250 6.47 11.73 1.85
N PRO A 251 5.48 11.04 1.26
CA PRO A 251 4.80 11.51 0.06
C PRO A 251 3.96 12.74 0.37
N CYS A 252 4.12 13.82 -0.38
CA CYS A 252 3.27 15.02 -0.27
C CYS A 252 3.00 15.46 1.19
N ALA A 253 4.01 15.37 2.07
CA ALA A 253 3.87 15.58 3.52
C ALA A 253 3.88 17.07 3.88
N CYS A 254 2.98 17.87 3.27
CA CYS A 254 2.94 19.32 3.43
C CYS A 254 2.40 19.79 4.80
N ALA A 255 1.65 18.93 5.50
CA ALA A 255 1.19 19.17 6.86
C ALA A 255 1.30 17.86 7.65
N VAL A 256 1.96 17.89 8.80
CA VAL A 256 2.10 16.73 9.68
C VAL A 256 1.86 17.13 11.14
N SER A 257 1.61 16.16 12.00
CA SER A 257 1.49 16.48 13.43
C SER A 257 2.84 16.88 14.02
N PRO A 258 2.86 17.82 14.99
CA PRO A 258 4.10 18.19 15.68
C PRO A 258 4.80 16.99 16.33
N ALA A 259 4.03 16.04 16.87
CA ALA A 259 4.56 14.84 17.50
C ALA A 259 5.31 13.96 16.50
N PHE A 260 4.75 13.77 15.30
CA PHE A 260 5.42 13.03 14.24
C PHE A 260 6.69 13.74 13.77
N ALA A 261 6.66 15.06 13.59
CA ALA A 261 7.83 15.84 13.21
C ALA A 261 8.98 15.64 14.21
N GLU A 262 8.73 15.70 15.53
CA GLU A 262 9.77 15.48 16.56
C GLU A 262 10.26 14.01 16.58
N ALA A 263 9.37 13.03 16.43
CA ALA A 263 9.77 11.64 16.32
C ALA A 263 10.67 11.39 15.09
N LEU A 264 10.34 12.03 13.97
CA LEU A 264 11.09 11.93 12.73
C LEU A 264 12.51 12.52 12.87
N LYS A 265 12.67 13.66 13.56
CA LYS A 265 13.98 14.24 13.89
C LYS A 265 14.84 13.27 14.70
N THR A 266 14.24 12.66 15.71
CA THR A 266 14.89 11.65 16.55
C THR A 266 15.29 10.42 15.75
N TYR A 267 14.42 9.94 14.87
CA TYR A 267 14.67 8.83 13.98
C TYR A 267 15.88 9.09 13.05
N ILE A 268 15.90 10.26 12.39
CA ILE A 268 17.01 10.63 11.48
C ILE A 268 18.31 10.76 12.29
N ALA A 269 18.31 11.52 13.40
CA ALA A 269 19.50 11.67 14.22
C ALA A 269 20.03 10.33 14.75
N GLY A 270 19.13 9.37 14.98
CA GLY A 270 19.41 7.99 15.42
C GLY A 270 20.03 7.07 14.37
N GLY A 271 20.02 7.44 13.09
CA GLY A 271 20.59 6.65 11.99
C GLY A 271 19.59 6.28 10.89
N GLY A 272 18.33 6.71 11.02
CA GLY A 272 17.29 6.47 10.01
C GLY A 272 17.51 7.31 8.74
N THR A 273 16.94 6.83 7.64
CA THR A 273 16.93 7.55 6.35
C THR A 273 15.51 7.98 6.01
N VAL A 274 15.34 9.22 5.55
CA VAL A 274 14.05 9.71 5.04
C VAL A 274 14.20 10.19 3.60
N LEU A 275 13.13 9.99 2.81
CA LEU A 275 12.94 10.60 1.50
C LEU A 275 11.64 11.41 1.55
N SER A 276 11.70 12.71 1.28
CA SER A 276 10.55 13.59 1.22
C SER A 276 10.31 14.10 -0.19
N ASP A 277 9.05 14.14 -0.59
CA ASP A 277 8.57 14.99 -1.67
C ASP A 277 8.68 16.47 -1.27
N PRO A 278 8.53 17.44 -2.22
CA PRO A 278 8.56 18.87 -1.93
C PRO A 278 7.53 19.30 -0.88
N TYR A 279 7.75 20.48 -0.32
CA TYR A 279 6.79 21.14 0.57
C TYR A 279 6.61 20.49 1.94
N PHE A 280 7.62 19.75 2.42
CA PHE A 280 7.54 19.11 3.74
C PHE A 280 7.27 20.11 4.86
N GLY A 281 6.16 19.87 5.61
CA GLY A 281 5.79 20.70 6.75
C GLY A 281 5.55 22.18 6.41
N ALA A 282 5.20 22.47 5.16
CA ALA A 282 4.88 23.83 4.72
C ALA A 282 3.75 24.46 5.54
N PHE A 283 2.81 23.64 6.02
CA PHE A 283 1.76 24.08 6.92
C PHE A 283 2.03 23.63 8.36
N ASP A 284 1.85 24.54 9.29
CA ASP A 284 1.95 24.25 10.72
C ASP A 284 0.67 23.56 11.26
N LYS A 285 0.63 23.36 12.58
CA LYS A 285 -0.52 22.72 13.26
C LYS A 285 -1.86 23.45 13.07
N ASP A 286 -1.82 24.75 12.78
CA ASP A 286 -2.97 25.64 12.60
C ASP A 286 -3.25 25.89 11.10
N MET A 287 -2.61 25.13 10.21
CA MET A 287 -2.70 25.25 8.74
C MET A 287 -2.25 26.61 8.21
N GLN A 288 -1.32 27.26 8.90
CA GLN A 288 -0.65 28.45 8.41
C GLN A 288 0.66 28.08 7.75
N LEU A 289 1.03 28.80 6.69
CA LEU A 289 2.33 28.61 6.04
C LEU A 289 3.48 28.91 7.01
N SER A 290 4.39 27.98 7.08
CA SER A 290 5.63 28.10 7.85
C SER A 290 6.51 29.25 7.30
N TYR A 291 7.24 29.94 8.18
CA TYR A 291 8.19 30.99 7.76
C TYR A 291 9.38 30.47 6.93
N ALA A 292 9.60 29.18 6.96
CA ALA A 292 10.58 28.48 6.15
C ALA A 292 10.06 27.09 5.76
N VAL A 293 10.28 26.70 4.53
CA VAL A 293 9.96 25.36 4.01
C VAL A 293 11.32 24.73 3.62
N PRO A 294 11.60 23.51 4.06
CA PRO A 294 10.82 22.62 4.93
C PRO A 294 10.54 23.17 6.32
N GLY A 295 9.31 22.93 6.81
CA GLY A 295 8.83 23.46 8.10
C GLY A 295 9.37 22.71 9.32
N TYR A 296 8.87 23.04 10.53
CA TYR A 296 9.24 22.39 11.81
C TYR A 296 10.76 22.35 12.09
N GLY A 297 11.57 23.24 11.49
CA GLY A 297 13.02 23.24 11.61
C GLY A 297 13.73 22.20 10.71
N PHE A 298 13.03 21.58 9.79
CA PHE A 298 13.62 20.60 8.88
C PHE A 298 14.50 21.22 7.77
N ALA A 299 14.46 22.54 7.56
CA ALA A 299 15.38 23.19 6.64
C ALA A 299 16.87 22.90 6.99
N GLU A 300 17.21 22.84 8.27
CA GLU A 300 18.57 22.47 8.72
C GLU A 300 18.82 20.97 8.53
N ILE A 301 17.81 20.13 8.76
CA ILE A 301 17.94 18.66 8.67
C ILE A 301 18.09 18.22 7.20
N PHE A 302 17.35 18.83 6.29
CA PHE A 302 17.50 18.58 4.85
C PHE A 302 18.67 19.36 4.24
N GLY A 303 19.22 20.35 4.95
CA GLY A 303 20.35 21.15 4.51
C GLY A 303 20.02 22.10 3.36
N ALA A 304 18.77 22.53 3.26
CA ALA A 304 18.33 23.52 2.27
C ALA A 304 16.99 24.12 2.66
N ARG A 305 16.67 25.26 2.05
CA ARG A 305 15.32 25.82 2.01
C ARG A 305 14.77 25.73 0.60
N GLU A 306 13.49 25.45 0.50
CA GLU A 306 12.77 25.59 -0.76
C GLU A 306 12.69 27.09 -1.12
N ASP A 307 12.85 27.41 -2.42
CA ASP A 307 12.98 28.79 -2.88
C ASP A 307 11.81 29.20 -3.75
N ASP A 308 11.69 28.62 -4.94
CA ASP A 308 10.68 29.00 -5.91
C ASP A 308 10.07 27.78 -6.59
N ILE A 309 8.81 27.91 -7.03
CA ILE A 309 8.06 26.89 -7.75
C ILE A 309 8.35 27.02 -9.24
N ARG A 310 8.76 25.94 -9.88
CA ARG A 310 8.91 25.89 -11.33
C ARG A 310 7.59 25.50 -11.98
N GLU A 311 7.17 26.26 -12.98
CA GLU A 311 5.96 25.96 -13.76
C GLU A 311 6.11 24.68 -14.60
N GLY A 312 4.98 24.04 -14.87
CA GLY A 312 4.84 22.90 -15.75
C GLY A 312 4.89 21.54 -15.02
N ASP A 313 4.30 20.55 -15.66
CA ASP A 313 4.08 19.21 -15.15
C ASP A 313 5.15 18.18 -15.56
N ALA A 314 6.20 18.65 -16.25
CA ALA A 314 7.29 17.82 -16.74
C ALA A 314 8.66 18.48 -16.51
N ARG A 315 9.64 17.66 -16.14
CA ARG A 315 11.05 18.09 -15.96
C ARG A 315 12.00 17.06 -16.51
N GLU A 316 13.13 17.53 -17.00
CA GLU A 316 14.31 16.72 -17.27
C GLU A 316 15.26 16.79 -16.06
N ILE A 317 15.62 15.63 -15.54
CA ILE A 317 16.45 15.48 -14.34
C ILE A 317 17.58 14.52 -14.65
N VAL A 318 18.79 14.94 -14.30
CA VAL A 318 20.00 14.12 -14.42
C VAL A 318 20.29 13.44 -13.08
N TYR A 319 20.24 12.12 -13.09
CA TYR A 319 20.54 11.26 -11.95
C TYR A 319 21.55 10.19 -12.36
N ARG A 320 22.67 10.08 -11.63
CA ARG A 320 23.77 9.15 -11.96
C ARG A 320 24.21 9.22 -13.43
N SER A 321 24.33 10.42 -13.97
CA SER A 321 24.70 10.72 -15.36
C SER A 321 23.68 10.27 -16.43
N GLU A 322 22.51 9.82 -16.05
CA GLU A 322 21.40 9.51 -16.95
C GLU A 322 20.34 10.63 -16.89
N THR A 323 19.81 11.03 -18.04
CA THR A 323 18.72 12.03 -18.10
C THR A 323 17.37 11.32 -18.10
N HIS A 324 16.52 11.73 -17.18
CA HIS A 324 15.17 11.20 -17.01
C HIS A 324 14.14 12.31 -17.27
N ARG A 325 13.13 12.04 -18.06
CA ARG A 325 11.96 12.89 -18.18
C ARG A 325 10.91 12.45 -17.18
N VAL A 326 10.57 13.32 -16.24
CA VAL A 326 9.57 13.09 -15.20
C VAL A 326 8.32 13.90 -15.52
N THR A 327 7.16 13.29 -15.44
CA THR A 327 5.85 13.90 -15.74
C THR A 327 4.85 13.65 -14.63
N GLY A 328 3.74 14.40 -14.64
CA GLY A 328 2.68 14.26 -13.63
C GLY A 328 3.06 14.84 -12.29
N LEU A 329 3.86 15.90 -12.28
CA LEU A 329 4.36 16.54 -11.09
C LEU A 329 3.30 17.43 -10.45
N LEU A 330 2.99 17.19 -9.17
CA LEU A 330 2.18 18.10 -8.37
C LEU A 330 2.95 19.38 -8.06
N MET A 331 4.21 19.24 -7.65
CA MET A 331 5.14 20.32 -7.29
C MET A 331 6.48 20.08 -7.97
N ASN A 332 7.16 21.16 -8.35
CA ASN A 332 8.55 21.12 -8.73
C ASN A 332 9.20 22.45 -8.36
N GLU A 333 10.28 22.37 -7.59
CA GLU A 333 10.83 23.49 -6.85
C GLU A 333 12.34 23.62 -7.04
N THR A 334 12.85 24.80 -6.73
CA THR A 334 14.28 25.10 -6.57
C THR A 334 14.63 25.22 -5.10
N PHE A 335 15.91 25.27 -4.83
CA PHE A 335 16.45 25.36 -3.47
C PHE A 335 17.38 26.55 -3.31
N ARG A 336 17.39 27.12 -2.09
CA ARG A 336 18.34 28.14 -1.63
C ARG A 336 18.98 27.72 -0.31
N ASP A 337 20.02 28.44 0.11
CA ASP A 337 20.80 28.14 1.34
C ASP A 337 21.25 26.67 1.39
N VAL A 338 21.72 26.13 0.25
CA VAL A 338 22.00 24.70 0.07
C VAL A 338 23.35 24.35 0.74
N ALA A 339 23.28 23.54 1.80
CA ALA A 339 24.41 22.89 2.46
C ALA A 339 24.50 21.38 2.15
N ALA A 340 23.43 20.82 1.56
CA ALA A 340 23.31 19.41 1.20
C ALA A 340 24.01 19.08 -0.13
N ASP A 341 24.33 17.82 -0.34
CA ASP A 341 24.87 17.30 -1.60
C ASP A 341 23.74 17.10 -2.62
N ALA A 342 23.96 17.47 -3.88
CA ALA A 342 23.02 17.20 -4.95
C ALA A 342 23.13 15.72 -5.39
N LEU A 343 22.06 14.94 -5.18
CA LEU A 343 21.93 13.59 -5.74
C LEU A 343 21.48 13.61 -7.20
N ALA A 344 20.67 14.58 -7.57
CA ALA A 344 20.20 14.81 -8.92
C ALA A 344 20.12 16.31 -9.23
N THR A 345 20.24 16.66 -10.49
CA THR A 345 20.14 18.05 -10.96
C THR A 345 19.07 18.18 -12.04
N TYR A 346 18.48 19.36 -12.15
CA TYR A 346 17.74 19.74 -13.34
C TYR A 346 18.68 19.87 -14.54
N ALA A 347 18.14 19.93 -15.74
CA ALA A 347 18.93 20.07 -16.98
C ALA A 347 19.84 21.32 -17.01
N ASP A 348 19.48 22.36 -16.26
CA ASP A 348 20.28 23.58 -16.11
C ASP A 348 21.42 23.46 -15.07
N GLY A 349 21.56 22.30 -14.46
CA GLY A 349 22.58 22.01 -13.43
C GLY A 349 22.18 22.41 -12.02
N THR A 350 21.03 23.05 -11.79
CA THR A 350 20.56 23.36 -10.44
C THR A 350 20.10 22.08 -9.71
N PRO A 351 20.25 22.00 -8.37
CA PRO A 351 19.85 20.81 -7.60
C PRO A 351 18.35 20.49 -7.78
N ALA A 352 18.05 19.22 -8.01
CA ALA A 352 16.68 18.69 -8.11
C ALA A 352 16.34 17.71 -6.98
N ILE A 353 17.33 16.94 -6.50
CA ILE A 353 17.20 16.07 -5.33
C ILE A 353 18.45 16.27 -4.48
N LEU A 354 18.26 16.53 -3.21
CA LEU A 354 19.30 16.80 -2.23
C LEU A 354 19.44 15.66 -1.24
N SER A 355 20.64 15.45 -0.72
CA SER A 355 20.92 14.52 0.37
C SER A 355 21.78 15.19 1.42
N HIS A 356 21.34 15.18 2.67
CA HIS A 356 22.04 15.76 3.78
C HIS A 356 22.22 14.74 4.91
N LYS A 357 23.43 14.70 5.47
CA LYS A 357 23.74 13.90 6.64
C LYS A 357 23.33 14.65 7.91
N TRP A 358 22.47 14.04 8.73
CA TRP A 358 22.03 14.60 9.99
C TRP A 358 22.22 13.61 11.13
N GLY A 359 23.04 13.95 12.11
CA GLY A 359 23.43 13.02 13.14
C GLY A 359 24.09 11.76 12.57
N ARG A 360 23.49 10.58 12.82
CA ARG A 360 23.93 9.31 12.25
C ARG A 360 23.16 8.91 10.99
N GLY A 361 22.08 9.62 10.68
CA GLY A 361 21.17 9.31 9.58
C GLY A 361 21.32 10.23 8.39
N ARG A 362 20.33 10.16 7.51
CA ARG A 362 20.33 10.84 6.21
C ARG A 362 18.95 11.36 5.87
N ALA A 363 18.85 12.59 5.43
CA ALA A 363 17.64 13.23 4.96
C ALA A 363 17.76 13.56 3.46
N ILE A 364 16.80 13.07 2.66
CA ILE A 364 16.73 13.33 1.22
C ILE A 364 15.49 14.18 0.96
N LEU A 365 15.69 15.33 0.31
CA LEU A 365 14.64 16.24 -0.12
C LEU A 365 14.58 16.27 -1.65
N SER A 366 13.43 15.91 -2.19
CA SER A 366 13.17 16.04 -3.62
C SER A 366 12.50 17.37 -3.93
N GLY A 367 12.96 18.08 -4.95
CA GLY A 367 12.29 19.25 -5.50
C GLY A 367 11.18 18.89 -6.50
N VAL A 368 10.93 17.60 -6.73
CA VAL A 368 9.84 17.12 -7.59
C VAL A 368 9.01 16.05 -6.88
N SER A 369 7.71 16.02 -7.15
CA SER A 369 6.78 15.03 -6.56
C SER A 369 7.00 13.66 -7.20
N LEU A 370 8.00 12.91 -6.72
CA LEU A 370 8.38 11.62 -7.28
C LEU A 370 7.25 10.60 -7.16
N GLY A 371 6.51 10.58 -6.04
CA GLY A 371 5.39 9.68 -5.84
C GLY A 371 4.33 9.85 -6.93
N ASN A 372 3.89 11.07 -7.21
CA ASN A 372 2.89 11.35 -8.25
C ASN A 372 3.33 10.89 -9.64
N SER A 373 4.63 10.92 -9.91
CA SER A 373 5.18 10.49 -11.21
C SER A 373 5.16 8.97 -11.42
N CYS A 374 4.86 8.18 -10.38
CA CYS A 374 4.72 6.72 -10.42
C CYS A 374 3.29 6.24 -10.13
N ALA A 375 2.35 7.14 -9.88
CA ALA A 375 1.00 6.76 -9.51
C ALA A 375 0.27 5.97 -10.60
N GLU A 376 -0.44 4.94 -10.16
CA GLU A 376 -1.46 4.25 -10.94
C GLU A 376 -2.82 4.88 -10.63
N GLY A 377 -3.64 5.13 -11.64
CA GLY A 377 -4.95 5.75 -11.44
C GLY A 377 -5.80 4.98 -10.42
N ALA A 378 -6.47 5.70 -9.54
CA ALA A 378 -7.23 5.13 -8.43
C ALA A 378 -8.40 4.25 -8.88
N LEU A 379 -8.76 3.23 -8.09
CA LEU A 379 -9.31 1.98 -8.59
C LEU A 379 -10.63 1.51 -7.98
N ILE A 380 -11.29 2.28 -7.11
CA ILE A 380 -12.39 1.70 -6.32
C ILE A 380 -13.77 2.28 -6.63
N SER A 381 -13.91 3.40 -7.32
CA SER A 381 -15.23 3.88 -7.78
C SER A 381 -15.17 4.51 -9.17
N ASP A 382 -16.32 4.54 -9.87
CA ASP A 382 -16.44 5.12 -11.19
C ASP A 382 -16.05 6.60 -11.24
N ASP A 383 -16.29 7.32 -10.16
CA ASP A 383 -15.98 8.75 -10.02
C ASP A 383 -14.48 9.02 -9.81
N ILE A 384 -13.71 7.98 -9.47
CA ILE A 384 -12.27 8.08 -9.14
C ILE A 384 -11.40 7.75 -10.36
N LEU A 385 -11.98 7.20 -11.42
CA LEU A 385 -11.26 6.69 -12.60
C LEU A 385 -10.92 7.76 -13.65
N ALA A 386 -11.13 9.02 -13.35
CA ALA A 386 -11.13 10.06 -14.37
C ALA A 386 -9.84 10.18 -15.19
N ASP A 387 -8.69 9.71 -14.72
CA ASP A 387 -7.45 9.92 -15.45
C ASP A 387 -6.68 8.70 -15.94
N GLY A 388 -7.01 7.48 -15.58
CA GLY A 388 -6.45 6.25 -16.20
C GLY A 388 -4.96 6.26 -16.60
N GLN A 389 -4.22 7.29 -16.20
CA GLN A 389 -2.82 7.47 -16.56
C GLN A 389 -1.94 6.66 -15.63
N ASN A 390 -1.57 5.49 -16.12
CA ASN A 390 -0.51 4.69 -15.53
C ASN A 390 0.82 5.43 -15.73
N ARG A 391 1.27 6.15 -14.71
CA ARG A 391 2.54 6.89 -14.73
C ARG A 391 3.65 5.97 -14.22
N GLN A 392 4.72 5.84 -14.99
CA GLN A 392 5.87 5.02 -14.64
C GLN A 392 7.15 5.85 -14.80
N SER A 393 7.53 6.57 -13.75
CA SER A 393 8.79 7.30 -13.73
C SER A 393 9.97 6.37 -13.48
N THR A 394 10.84 6.24 -14.47
CA THR A 394 12.10 5.52 -14.30
C THR A 394 13.00 6.15 -13.25
N LEU A 395 12.96 7.48 -13.10
CA LEU A 395 13.70 8.20 -12.06
C LEU A 395 13.21 7.84 -10.66
N ALA A 396 11.90 7.98 -10.42
CA ALA A 396 11.34 7.71 -9.08
C ALA A 396 11.60 6.27 -8.65
N ARG A 397 11.39 5.31 -9.57
CA ARG A 397 11.73 3.91 -9.34
C ARG A 397 13.21 3.73 -8.97
N ARG A 398 14.12 4.32 -9.77
CA ARG A 398 15.56 4.20 -9.55
C ARG A 398 15.98 4.80 -8.21
N VAL A 399 15.52 6.00 -7.89
CA VAL A 399 15.84 6.68 -6.62
C VAL A 399 15.38 5.84 -5.42
N VAL A 400 14.14 5.36 -5.43
CA VAL A 400 13.59 4.55 -4.33
C VAL A 400 14.37 3.25 -4.14
N LEU A 401 14.65 2.51 -5.21
CA LEU A 401 15.36 1.24 -5.12
C LEU A 401 16.86 1.42 -4.73
N ASP A 402 17.51 2.46 -5.24
CA ASP A 402 18.86 2.79 -4.82
C ASP A 402 18.93 3.15 -3.33
N LEU A 403 17.94 3.90 -2.81
CA LEU A 403 17.83 4.19 -1.38
C LEU A 403 17.56 2.94 -0.54
N CYS A 404 16.71 2.04 -1.00
CA CYS A 404 16.50 0.75 -0.35
C CYS A 404 17.81 -0.04 -0.25
N ALA A 405 18.58 -0.10 -1.34
CA ALA A 405 19.86 -0.78 -1.37
C ALA A 405 20.89 -0.11 -0.45
N ASP A 406 21.00 1.23 -0.49
CA ASP A 406 21.91 2.02 0.36
C ASP A 406 21.60 1.83 1.86
N CYS A 407 20.33 1.72 2.21
CA CYS A 407 19.89 1.47 3.59
C CYS A 407 20.00 0.00 3.99
N GLY A 408 20.37 -0.90 3.09
CA GLY A 408 20.46 -2.34 3.34
C GLY A 408 19.10 -2.98 3.61
N VAL A 409 18.04 -2.47 2.98
CA VAL A 409 16.72 -3.13 2.97
C VAL A 409 16.87 -4.52 2.37
N ARG A 410 16.24 -5.51 2.98
CA ARG A 410 16.33 -6.90 2.51
C ARG A 410 15.88 -6.99 1.05
N PRO A 411 16.68 -7.65 0.19
CA PRO A 411 16.31 -7.79 -1.20
C PRO A 411 15.08 -8.70 -1.35
N ASN A 412 14.37 -8.52 -2.45
CA ASN A 412 13.30 -9.40 -2.86
C ASN A 412 13.70 -10.88 -2.74
N PRO A 413 12.92 -11.72 -2.04
CA PRO A 413 13.21 -13.14 -1.94
C PRO A 413 13.00 -13.88 -3.26
N CYS A 414 12.19 -13.33 -4.19
CA CYS A 414 11.86 -13.92 -5.49
C CYS A 414 12.73 -13.33 -6.59
N ASP A 415 13.42 -14.17 -7.36
CA ASP A 415 14.28 -13.75 -8.47
C ASP A 415 13.57 -13.70 -9.83
N ALA A 416 12.28 -14.06 -9.90
CA ALA A 416 11.46 -13.93 -11.10
C ALA A 416 10.82 -12.53 -11.20
N PRO A 417 11.18 -11.71 -12.20
CA PRO A 417 10.58 -10.41 -12.38
C PRO A 417 9.04 -10.48 -12.54
N GLY A 418 8.31 -9.59 -11.89
CA GLY A 418 6.85 -9.51 -11.98
C GLY A 418 6.08 -10.53 -11.16
N VAL A 419 6.72 -11.59 -10.65
CA VAL A 419 6.08 -12.54 -9.74
C VAL A 419 6.00 -11.96 -8.34
N LYS A 420 4.80 -11.96 -7.77
CA LYS A 420 4.58 -11.61 -6.37
C LYS A 420 4.76 -12.83 -5.50
N ALA A 421 5.54 -12.70 -4.44
CA ALA A 421 5.85 -13.80 -3.53
C ALA A 421 5.78 -13.35 -2.08
N SER A 422 5.17 -14.16 -1.23
CA SER A 422 5.22 -14.02 0.23
C SER A 422 5.47 -15.37 0.89
N VAL A 423 6.27 -15.37 1.95
CA VAL A 423 6.61 -16.56 2.71
C VAL A 423 6.03 -16.40 4.11
N TYR A 424 5.12 -17.29 4.49
CA TYR A 424 4.65 -17.45 5.86
C TYR A 424 5.52 -18.48 6.56
N GLU A 425 5.95 -18.19 7.78
CA GLU A 425 6.73 -19.10 8.63
C GLU A 425 6.09 -19.17 10.01
N THR A 426 6.02 -20.37 10.57
CA THR A 426 5.51 -20.64 11.91
C THR A 426 6.65 -21.01 12.86
N ASP A 427 6.43 -20.84 14.16
CA ASP A 427 7.43 -21.16 15.20
C ASP A 427 7.86 -22.62 15.20
N ASP A 428 7.01 -23.53 14.74
CA ASP A 428 7.32 -24.97 14.61
C ASP A 428 8.12 -25.29 13.34
N GLY A 429 8.50 -24.25 12.56
CA GLY A 429 9.34 -24.35 11.38
C GLY A 429 8.64 -24.78 10.12
N ASN A 430 7.31 -24.90 10.11
CA ASN A 430 6.56 -25.07 8.88
C ASN A 430 6.38 -23.73 8.16
N GLY A 431 6.05 -23.77 6.86
CA GLY A 431 5.84 -22.55 6.11
C GLY A 431 4.85 -22.73 4.97
N CYS A 432 4.54 -21.61 4.34
CA CYS A 432 3.72 -21.56 3.14
C CYS A 432 4.21 -20.44 2.23
N VAL A 433 4.39 -20.73 0.95
CA VAL A 433 4.75 -19.74 -0.06
C VAL A 433 3.53 -19.47 -0.93
N ILE A 434 3.16 -18.21 -1.05
CA ILE A 434 2.13 -17.73 -1.98
C ILE A 434 2.85 -17.09 -3.16
N LEU A 435 2.49 -17.51 -4.37
CA LEU A 435 3.05 -17.02 -5.63
C LEU A 435 1.93 -16.51 -6.53
N ILE A 436 2.12 -15.36 -7.15
CA ILE A 436 1.18 -14.78 -8.11
C ILE A 436 1.95 -14.29 -9.33
N ASN A 437 1.68 -14.86 -10.48
CA ASN A 437 2.13 -14.35 -11.78
C ASN A 437 0.98 -13.59 -12.44
N SER A 438 0.96 -12.28 -12.36
CA SER A 438 -0.07 -11.45 -13.03
C SER A 438 0.26 -11.15 -14.50
N ALA A 439 1.42 -11.59 -15.02
CA ALA A 439 1.81 -11.37 -16.39
C ALA A 439 1.15 -12.37 -17.36
N ALA A 440 1.02 -11.95 -18.61
CA ALA A 440 0.54 -12.81 -19.70
C ALA A 440 1.58 -13.83 -20.20
N GLU A 441 2.79 -13.80 -19.63
CA GLU A 441 3.88 -14.70 -19.97
C GLU A 441 4.16 -15.69 -18.84
N PRO A 442 4.62 -16.90 -19.13
CA PRO A 442 5.07 -17.83 -18.10
C PRO A 442 6.26 -17.25 -17.31
N ALA A 443 6.35 -17.59 -16.05
CA ALA A 443 7.45 -17.18 -15.19
C ALA A 443 8.14 -18.39 -14.56
N GLU A 444 9.47 -18.38 -14.54
CA GLU A 444 10.29 -19.34 -13.81
C GLU A 444 11.22 -18.59 -12.85
N GLY A 445 11.44 -19.14 -11.67
CA GLY A 445 12.32 -18.52 -10.71
C GLY A 445 12.47 -19.29 -9.41
N ARG A 446 13.02 -18.58 -8.43
CA ARG A 446 13.26 -19.11 -7.09
C ARG A 446 12.80 -18.11 -6.06
N VAL A 447 12.23 -18.64 -4.97
CA VAL A 447 12.02 -17.89 -3.74
C VAL A 447 13.06 -18.33 -2.72
N ARG A 448 13.92 -17.42 -2.27
CA ARG A 448 14.87 -17.67 -1.19
C ARG A 448 14.11 -17.87 0.10
N LEU A 449 14.48 -18.91 0.84
CA LEU A 449 13.86 -19.27 2.11
C LEU A 449 14.82 -18.95 3.26
N ASN A 450 14.28 -18.50 4.39
CA ASN A 450 15.08 -18.19 5.58
C ASN A 450 15.53 -19.45 6.31
N ALA A 451 14.80 -20.56 6.12
CA ALA A 451 15.08 -21.85 6.76
C ALA A 451 15.20 -22.96 5.71
N SER A 452 15.78 -24.09 6.12
CA SER A 452 15.81 -25.30 5.32
C SER A 452 14.62 -26.19 5.65
N TYR A 453 13.93 -26.62 4.61
CA TYR A 453 12.75 -27.49 4.71
C TYR A 453 13.05 -28.92 4.23
N ALA A 454 12.30 -29.89 4.76
CA ALA A 454 12.44 -31.30 4.41
C ALA A 454 11.73 -31.63 3.08
N ALA A 455 10.57 -31.02 2.85
CA ALA A 455 9.74 -31.26 1.69
C ALA A 455 8.85 -30.03 1.40
N CYS A 456 8.28 -30.01 0.20
CA CYS A 456 7.21 -29.08 -0.16
C CYS A 456 6.05 -29.84 -0.82
N SER A 457 4.85 -29.30 -0.73
CA SER A 457 3.65 -29.79 -1.43
C SER A 457 2.89 -28.66 -2.09
N GLU A 458 2.40 -28.90 -3.30
CA GLU A 458 1.54 -27.97 -4.03
C GLU A 458 0.12 -28.04 -3.50
N GLU A 459 -0.39 -26.93 -2.99
CA GLU A 459 -1.70 -26.87 -2.34
C GLU A 459 -2.76 -26.19 -3.21
N LEU A 460 -2.33 -25.29 -4.08
CA LEU A 460 -3.13 -24.62 -5.09
C LEU A 460 -2.26 -24.28 -6.29
N GLY A 461 -2.84 -24.34 -7.51
CA GLY A 461 -2.08 -24.19 -8.75
C GLY A 461 -1.21 -25.41 -9.07
N ALA A 462 -0.37 -25.30 -10.09
CA ALA A 462 0.59 -26.33 -10.50
C ALA A 462 1.98 -25.71 -10.77
N PRO A 463 2.62 -25.11 -9.73
CA PRO A 463 3.85 -24.34 -9.91
C PRO A 463 5.09 -25.20 -10.18
N HIS A 464 4.97 -26.52 -10.37
CA HIS A 464 6.09 -27.44 -10.52
C HIS A 464 7.18 -27.20 -9.45
N ALA A 465 6.75 -27.09 -8.20
CA ALA A 465 7.57 -26.64 -7.09
C ALA A 465 8.59 -27.69 -6.65
N SER A 466 9.83 -27.28 -6.39
CA SER A 466 10.87 -28.13 -5.83
C SER A 466 11.80 -27.35 -4.91
N LEU A 467 12.33 -28.03 -3.87
CA LEU A 467 13.30 -27.44 -2.96
C LEU A 467 14.73 -27.72 -3.44
N ALA A 468 15.56 -26.69 -3.51
CA ALA A 468 16.99 -26.79 -3.79
C ALA A 468 17.72 -25.57 -3.19
N ASP A 469 18.87 -25.80 -2.57
CA ASP A 469 19.81 -24.76 -2.12
C ASP A 469 19.15 -23.68 -1.23
N ASN A 470 18.32 -24.07 -0.27
CA ASN A 470 17.52 -23.19 0.57
C ASN A 470 16.59 -22.24 -0.22
N ALA A 471 16.12 -22.69 -1.38
CA ALA A 471 15.15 -21.97 -2.18
C ALA A 471 14.04 -22.91 -2.67
N LEU A 472 12.86 -22.35 -2.86
CA LEU A 472 11.77 -22.95 -3.60
C LEU A 472 11.92 -22.57 -5.07
N ARG A 473 12.18 -23.52 -5.95
CA ARG A 473 12.12 -23.33 -7.39
C ARG A 473 10.69 -23.52 -7.86
N PHE A 474 10.26 -22.73 -8.82
CA PHE A 474 8.90 -22.80 -9.37
C PHE A 474 8.87 -22.46 -10.86
N ARG A 475 7.76 -22.85 -11.48
CA ARG A 475 7.34 -22.40 -12.80
C ARG A 475 5.84 -22.15 -12.78
N LEU A 476 5.41 -20.95 -13.16
CA LEU A 476 4.02 -20.54 -13.23
C LEU A 476 3.61 -20.35 -14.69
N ALA A 477 2.40 -20.73 -15.02
CA ALA A 477 1.75 -20.36 -16.27
C ALA A 477 1.39 -18.85 -16.27
N PRO A 478 1.03 -18.26 -17.42
CA PRO A 478 0.45 -16.92 -17.47
C PRO A 478 -0.74 -16.82 -16.53
N HIS A 479 -0.79 -15.72 -15.78
CA HIS A 479 -1.86 -15.39 -14.80
C HIS A 479 -2.08 -16.40 -13.67
N GLU A 480 -1.20 -17.37 -13.49
CA GLU A 480 -1.34 -18.39 -12.47
C GLU A 480 -1.01 -17.88 -11.07
N SER A 481 -1.87 -18.24 -10.12
CA SER A 481 -1.59 -18.15 -8.68
C SER A 481 -1.37 -19.53 -8.09
N ALA A 482 -0.40 -19.64 -7.20
CA ALA A 482 -0.07 -20.89 -6.54
C ALA A 482 0.21 -20.75 -5.05
N VAL A 483 -0.04 -21.83 -4.31
CA VAL A 483 0.29 -21.95 -2.90
C VAL A 483 1.06 -23.24 -2.70
N VAL A 484 2.23 -23.13 -2.04
CA VAL A 484 3.13 -24.25 -1.78
C VAL A 484 3.39 -24.32 -0.28
N ARG A 485 3.03 -25.44 0.34
CA ARG A 485 3.33 -25.71 1.74
C ARG A 485 4.78 -26.20 1.89
N LEU A 486 5.45 -25.74 2.92
CA LEU A 486 6.81 -26.12 3.30
C LEU A 486 6.77 -26.89 4.62
N LEU A 487 7.44 -28.03 4.68
CA LEU A 487 7.48 -28.91 5.85
C LEU A 487 8.83 -28.82 6.54
N ALA A 488 8.83 -28.57 7.84
CA ALA A 488 10.02 -28.49 8.67
C ALA A 488 10.89 -29.76 8.57
N LYS A 489 12.20 -29.59 8.70
CA LYS A 489 13.09 -30.73 9.01
C LYS A 489 12.86 -31.15 10.46
N ARG A 490 12.46 -32.39 10.67
CA ARG A 490 12.30 -32.97 12.00
C ARG A 490 13.65 -33.16 12.68
#